data_c6fedc37a44759a22e791dacc98756c4
#
_entry.id   c6fedc37a44759a22e791dacc98756c4
#
_cell.length_a   1.000
_cell.length_b   1.000
_cell.length_c   1.000
_cell.angle_alpha   90.00
_cell.angle_beta   90.00
_cell.angle_gamma   90.00
#
_symmetry.space_group_name_H-M   'P 1'
#
loop_
_entity.id
_entity.type
_entity.pdbx_description
1 polymer ?
#
loop_
_entity_poly.entity_id
_entity_poly.type
_entity_poly.pdbx_seq_one_letter_code
_entity_poly.pdbx_strand_id
1 'polypeptide(L)'
;MRIAGRAANIGITRFIPGISDGDAVKHGTLSEAENEIYKAVFYSRTATLTMINETQWVKKNAEKVNSMGVPQIPMLLFISNGSGGTGFDMETWRKIPVEYIAQVHDGRYIELDCPHYVHDYKYRTIREDILAFLSDKE
;
A
#
# COMPACT_ATOMS: atom_id res chain seq x y z
N MET A 1 -9.88 1.27 -18.53
CA MET A 1 -8.43 1.22 -18.30
C MET A 1 -7.56 1.51 -19.53
N ARG A 2 -7.80 0.93 -20.72
CA ARG A 2 -6.99 1.23 -21.94
C ARG A 2 -7.00 2.72 -22.35
N ILE A 3 -8.12 3.43 -22.16
CA ILE A 3 -8.25 4.87 -22.48
C ILE A 3 -7.44 5.71 -21.50
N ALA A 4 -7.47 5.37 -20.20
CA ALA A 4 -6.69 6.07 -19.18
C ALA A 4 -5.17 5.93 -19.40
N GLY A 5 -4.71 4.74 -19.81
CA GLY A 5 -3.31 4.53 -20.16
C GLY A 5 -2.86 5.33 -21.39
N ARG A 6 -3.73 5.49 -22.40
CA ARG A 6 -3.42 6.35 -23.57
C ARG A 6 -3.39 7.83 -23.17
N ALA A 7 -4.33 8.28 -22.34
CA ALA A 7 -4.36 9.65 -21.84
C ALA A 7 -3.11 9.98 -21.00
N ALA A 8 -2.64 9.06 -20.17
CA ALA A 8 -1.40 9.20 -19.40
C ALA A 8 -0.18 9.33 -20.32
N ASN A 9 -0.06 8.46 -21.32
CA ASN A 9 1.07 8.45 -22.26
C ASN A 9 1.21 9.73 -23.10
N ILE A 10 0.10 10.41 -23.40
CA ILE A 10 0.12 11.68 -24.15
C ILE A 10 0.10 12.91 -23.21
N GLY A 11 0.25 12.70 -21.91
CA GLY A 11 0.41 13.77 -20.92
C GLY A 11 -0.85 14.53 -20.53
N ILE A 12 -2.04 14.13 -20.99
CA ILE A 12 -3.32 14.79 -20.66
C ILE A 12 -3.58 14.78 -19.14
N THR A 13 -3.12 13.74 -18.43
CA THR A 13 -3.27 13.63 -16.97
C THR A 13 -2.60 14.78 -16.20
N ARG A 14 -1.61 15.47 -16.78
CA ARG A 14 -0.95 16.63 -16.17
C ARG A 14 -1.87 17.84 -16.02
N PHE A 15 -2.96 17.89 -16.76
CA PHE A 15 -3.94 18.98 -16.71
C PHE A 15 -5.07 18.71 -15.73
N ILE A 16 -5.05 17.57 -15.03
CA ILE A 16 -6.03 17.23 -13.99
C ILE A 16 -5.45 17.64 -12.63
N PRO A 17 -6.00 18.69 -11.97
CA PRO A 17 -5.49 19.11 -10.68
C PRO A 17 -5.53 17.99 -9.64
N GLY A 18 -4.47 17.85 -8.86
CA GLY A 18 -4.40 16.92 -7.74
C GLY A 18 -4.30 15.43 -8.09
N ILE A 19 -4.27 15.06 -9.38
CA ILE A 19 -4.19 13.64 -9.77
C ILE A 19 -2.89 12.96 -9.31
N SER A 20 -1.82 13.75 -9.15
CA SER A 20 -0.51 13.28 -8.65
C SER A 20 -0.35 13.42 -7.13
N ASP A 21 -1.36 13.95 -6.45
CA ASP A 21 -1.25 14.22 -5.02
C ASP A 21 -1.57 12.95 -4.21
N GLY A 22 -0.59 12.05 -4.15
CA GLY A 22 -0.61 10.91 -3.25
C GLY A 22 -0.49 11.32 -1.78
N ASP A 23 -0.61 10.38 -0.86
CA ASP A 23 -0.60 10.64 0.58
C ASP A 23 0.70 11.31 1.05
N ALA A 24 1.86 10.94 0.51
CA ALA A 24 3.14 11.56 0.84
C ALA A 24 3.16 13.07 0.50
N VAL A 25 2.56 13.47 -0.62
CA VAL A 25 2.43 14.87 -1.04
C VAL A 25 1.44 15.60 -0.12
N LYS A 26 0.26 15.03 0.10
CA LYS A 26 -0.80 15.63 0.92
C LYS A 26 -0.40 15.77 2.38
N HIS A 27 0.38 14.84 2.88
CA HIS A 27 0.83 14.83 4.27
C HIS A 27 2.07 15.72 4.52
N GLY A 28 2.69 16.23 3.45
CA GLY A 28 3.82 17.14 3.56
C GLY A 28 5.11 16.48 4.06
N THR A 29 5.28 15.18 3.83
CA THR A 29 6.49 14.42 4.19
C THR A 29 7.64 14.64 3.21
N LEU A 30 7.36 15.15 2.01
CA LEU A 30 8.33 15.43 0.96
C LEU A 30 8.70 16.92 0.94
N SER A 31 9.97 17.21 0.70
CA SER A 31 10.42 18.56 0.38
C SER A 31 9.89 19.00 -1.00
N GLU A 32 9.96 20.27 -1.32
CA GLU A 32 9.52 20.81 -2.61
C GLU A 32 10.24 20.11 -3.79
N ALA A 33 11.56 19.91 -3.70
CA ALA A 33 12.34 19.24 -4.72
C ALA A 33 11.91 17.75 -4.89
N GLU A 34 11.66 17.06 -3.79
CA GLU A 34 11.16 15.68 -3.82
C GLU A 34 9.75 15.59 -4.40
N ASN A 35 8.87 16.56 -4.12
CA ASN A 35 7.54 16.64 -4.72
C ASN A 35 7.62 16.78 -6.24
N GLU A 36 8.52 17.58 -6.76
CA GLU A 36 8.69 17.71 -8.21
C GLU A 36 9.21 16.41 -8.85
N ILE A 37 10.14 15.72 -8.19
CA ILE A 37 10.61 14.39 -8.64
C ILE A 37 9.46 13.39 -8.58
N TYR A 38 8.69 13.37 -7.48
CA TYR A 38 7.52 12.49 -7.31
C TYR A 38 6.51 12.69 -8.45
N LYS A 39 6.13 13.92 -8.76
CA LYS A 39 5.22 14.25 -9.87
C LYS A 39 5.78 13.81 -11.21
N ALA A 40 7.06 14.04 -11.48
CA ALA A 40 7.70 13.62 -12.71
C ALA A 40 7.66 12.09 -12.90
N VAL A 41 7.93 11.34 -11.82
CA VAL A 41 7.83 9.87 -11.82
C VAL A 41 6.38 9.43 -11.98
N PHE A 42 5.43 10.03 -11.25
CA PHE A 42 4.01 9.73 -11.36
C PHE A 42 3.54 9.84 -12.81
N TYR A 43 3.79 10.97 -13.47
CA TYR A 43 3.34 11.21 -14.84
C TYR A 43 4.04 10.32 -15.88
N SER A 44 5.26 9.88 -15.61
CA SER A 44 6.02 9.04 -16.55
C SER A 44 5.78 7.54 -16.36
N ARG A 45 5.35 7.10 -15.17
CA ARG A 45 5.28 5.68 -14.81
C ARG A 45 3.90 5.18 -14.40
N THR A 46 2.89 6.07 -14.29
CA THR A 46 1.52 5.66 -13.97
C THR A 46 0.79 5.15 -15.21
N ALA A 47 -0.10 4.18 -15.02
CA ALA A 47 -0.90 3.53 -16.05
C ALA A 47 -0.07 2.83 -17.14
N THR A 48 1.10 2.31 -16.78
CA THR A 48 1.91 1.48 -17.68
C THR A 48 1.21 0.17 -18.05
N LEU A 49 1.64 -0.47 -19.12
CA LEU A 49 1.13 -1.79 -19.50
C LEU A 49 1.32 -2.83 -18.37
N THR A 50 2.42 -2.75 -17.63
CA THR A 50 2.69 -3.60 -16.47
C THR A 50 1.60 -3.41 -15.41
N MET A 51 1.31 -2.18 -14.99
CA MET A 51 0.26 -1.89 -14.01
C MET A 51 -1.13 -2.35 -14.47
N ILE A 52 -1.44 -2.18 -15.75
CA ILE A 52 -2.69 -2.64 -16.34
C ILE A 52 -2.77 -4.17 -16.28
N ASN A 53 -1.70 -4.86 -16.64
CA ASN A 53 -1.63 -6.32 -16.59
C ASN A 53 -1.74 -6.83 -15.15
N GLU A 54 -1.02 -6.25 -14.19
CA GLU A 54 -1.12 -6.59 -12.77
C GLU A 54 -2.56 -6.50 -12.27
N THR A 55 -3.26 -5.41 -12.60
CA THR A 55 -4.67 -5.24 -12.22
C THR A 55 -5.57 -6.34 -12.77
N GLN A 56 -5.31 -6.83 -13.99
CA GLN A 56 -6.07 -7.94 -14.59
C GLN A 56 -5.84 -9.28 -13.88
N TRP A 57 -4.66 -9.44 -13.26
CA TRP A 57 -4.27 -10.68 -12.58
C TRP A 57 -4.60 -10.69 -11.08
N VAL A 58 -5.01 -9.55 -10.48
CA VAL A 58 -5.27 -9.43 -9.03
C VAL A 58 -6.15 -10.55 -8.51
N LYS A 59 -7.31 -10.78 -9.14
CA LYS A 59 -8.25 -11.83 -8.69
C LYS A 59 -7.61 -13.23 -8.77
N LYS A 60 -7.00 -13.57 -9.90
CA LYS A 60 -6.37 -14.88 -10.09
C LYS A 60 -5.18 -15.10 -9.15
N ASN A 61 -4.40 -14.06 -8.89
CA ASN A 61 -3.30 -14.11 -7.93
C ASN A 61 -3.81 -14.28 -6.50
N ALA A 62 -4.89 -13.60 -6.12
CA ALA A 62 -5.52 -13.76 -4.83
C ALA A 62 -6.07 -15.20 -4.63
N GLU A 63 -6.75 -15.75 -5.64
CA GLU A 63 -7.21 -17.15 -5.62
C GLU A 63 -6.05 -18.14 -5.47
N LYS A 64 -4.94 -17.92 -6.19
CA LYS A 64 -3.74 -18.74 -6.09
C LYS A 64 -3.12 -18.67 -4.70
N VAL A 65 -2.93 -17.46 -4.15
CA VAL A 65 -2.37 -17.28 -2.80
C VAL A 65 -3.27 -17.96 -1.76
N ASN A 66 -4.59 -17.77 -1.84
CA ASN A 66 -5.53 -18.41 -0.94
C ASN A 66 -5.47 -19.95 -0.98
N SER A 67 -5.22 -20.54 -2.15
CA SER A 67 -5.11 -21.99 -2.30
C SER A 67 -3.81 -22.57 -1.73
N MET A 68 -2.79 -21.75 -1.50
CA MET A 68 -1.50 -22.17 -0.94
C MET A 68 -1.50 -22.25 0.59
N GLY A 69 -2.53 -21.73 1.24
CA GLY A 69 -2.60 -21.60 2.69
C GLY A 69 -1.67 -20.50 3.24
N VAL A 70 -1.58 -20.44 4.55
CA VAL A 70 -0.80 -19.40 5.25
C VAL A 70 0.62 -19.92 5.52
N PRO A 71 1.67 -19.17 5.14
CA PRO A 71 3.05 -19.59 5.42
C PRO A 71 3.32 -19.58 6.93
N GLN A 72 4.02 -20.62 7.39
CA GLN A 72 4.36 -20.80 8.82
C GLN A 72 5.77 -20.26 9.11
N ILE A 73 5.95 -18.97 8.88
CA ILE A 73 7.17 -18.20 9.22
C ILE A 73 6.80 -17.08 10.19
N PRO A 74 7.74 -16.58 11.04
CA PRO A 74 7.47 -15.41 11.85
C PRO A 74 6.99 -14.24 10.99
N MET A 75 5.86 -13.64 11.38
CA MET A 75 5.22 -12.58 10.60
C MET A 75 4.74 -11.43 11.49
N LEU A 76 5.05 -10.21 11.07
CA LEU A 76 4.55 -8.99 11.69
C LEU A 76 3.75 -8.18 10.67
N LEU A 77 2.48 -7.89 10.95
CA LEU A 77 1.62 -7.04 10.12
C LEU A 77 1.40 -5.67 10.77
N PHE A 78 1.44 -4.63 9.95
CA PHE A 78 0.99 -3.28 10.32
C PHE A 78 -0.34 -3.00 9.63
N ILE A 79 -1.38 -2.77 10.42
CA ILE A 79 -2.77 -2.67 9.95
C ILE A 79 -3.25 -1.23 10.12
N SER A 80 -3.53 -0.54 9.03
CA SER A 80 -4.08 0.83 9.04
C SER A 80 -5.55 0.87 9.50
N ASN A 81 -6.11 2.07 9.62
CA ASN A 81 -7.55 2.26 9.86
C ASN A 81 -8.41 2.13 8.59
N GLY A 82 -7.80 1.85 7.43
CA GLY A 82 -8.50 1.66 6.16
C GLY A 82 -8.93 2.95 5.45
N SER A 83 -8.75 4.12 6.05
CA SER A 83 -9.03 5.37 5.35
C SER A 83 -8.03 5.61 4.21
N GLY A 84 -8.36 6.52 3.28
CA GLY A 84 -7.48 6.82 2.15
C GLY A 84 -7.74 5.94 0.91
N GLY A 85 -8.95 5.42 0.72
CA GLY A 85 -9.38 4.88 -0.57
C GLY A 85 -9.44 3.35 -0.65
N THR A 86 -9.45 2.64 0.46
CA THR A 86 -9.62 1.18 0.45
C THR A 86 -11.02 0.72 0.04
N GLY A 87 -12.04 1.58 0.23
CA GLY A 87 -13.44 1.25 -0.04
C GLY A 87 -14.13 0.42 1.05
N PHE A 88 -13.42 0.10 2.14
CA PHE A 88 -13.95 -0.63 3.30
C PHE A 88 -14.10 0.30 4.50
N ASP A 89 -15.04 -0.02 5.40
CA ASP A 89 -15.06 0.54 6.76
C ASP A 89 -13.89 -0.03 7.58
N MET A 90 -13.54 0.64 8.66
CA MET A 90 -12.37 0.30 9.49
C MET A 90 -12.48 -1.11 10.09
N GLU A 91 -13.68 -1.53 10.51
CA GLU A 91 -13.90 -2.83 11.14
C GLU A 91 -13.66 -3.94 10.11
N THR A 92 -14.29 -3.86 8.94
CA THR A 92 -14.11 -4.81 7.83
C THR A 92 -12.65 -4.84 7.36
N TRP A 93 -12.02 -3.66 7.23
CA TRP A 93 -10.63 -3.55 6.80
C TRP A 93 -9.67 -4.27 7.75
N ARG A 94 -9.82 -4.06 9.07
CA ARG A 94 -8.94 -4.66 10.09
C ARG A 94 -9.20 -6.15 10.29
N LYS A 95 -10.45 -6.59 10.19
CA LYS A 95 -10.84 -7.97 10.38
C LYS A 95 -10.07 -8.93 9.45
N ILE A 96 -9.95 -8.59 8.17
CA ILE A 96 -9.33 -9.46 7.15
C ILE A 96 -7.87 -9.82 7.50
N PRO A 97 -6.95 -8.86 7.73
CA PRO A 97 -5.58 -9.19 8.08
C PRO A 97 -5.44 -9.81 9.47
N VAL A 98 -6.32 -9.49 10.42
CA VAL A 98 -6.32 -10.12 11.75
C VAL A 98 -6.70 -11.60 11.65
N GLU A 99 -7.72 -11.95 10.89
CA GLU A 99 -8.10 -13.35 10.64
C GLU A 99 -7.02 -14.12 9.88
N TYR A 100 -6.28 -13.45 9.00
CA TYR A 100 -5.15 -14.05 8.29
C TYR A 100 -3.99 -14.34 9.24
N ILE A 101 -3.54 -13.35 10.01
CA ILE A 101 -2.37 -13.49 10.90
C ILE A 101 -2.62 -14.45 12.06
N ALA A 102 -3.87 -14.62 12.48
CA ALA A 102 -4.26 -15.59 13.52
C ALA A 102 -4.01 -17.06 13.12
N GLN A 103 -3.80 -17.33 11.83
CA GLN A 103 -3.47 -18.66 11.33
C GLN A 103 -1.95 -18.92 11.27
N VAL A 104 -1.13 -17.89 11.51
CA VAL A 104 0.34 -17.98 11.54
C VAL A 104 0.79 -18.31 12.96
N HIS A 105 1.57 -19.38 13.15
CA HIS A 105 2.01 -19.82 14.48
C HIS A 105 2.74 -18.72 15.28
N ASP A 106 3.62 -17.95 14.63
CA ASP A 106 4.32 -16.81 15.20
C ASP A 106 3.92 -15.53 14.47
N GLY A 107 2.61 -15.30 14.42
CA GLY A 107 2.00 -14.13 13.82
C GLY A 107 1.72 -13.04 14.85
N ARG A 108 2.14 -11.81 14.54
CA ARG A 108 1.86 -10.62 15.36
C ARG A 108 1.29 -9.52 14.47
N TYR A 109 0.50 -8.63 15.05
CA TYR A 109 0.05 -7.44 14.32
C TYR A 109 0.02 -6.21 15.23
N ILE A 110 0.12 -5.05 14.60
CA ILE A 110 0.02 -3.73 15.24
C ILE A 110 -0.98 -2.90 14.46
N GLU A 111 -2.01 -2.45 15.14
CA GLU A 111 -3.00 -1.55 14.56
C GLU A 111 -2.50 -0.11 14.64
N LEU A 112 -2.52 0.57 13.50
CA LEU A 112 -2.10 1.96 13.36
C LEU A 112 -3.31 2.83 13.02
N ASP A 113 -3.49 3.91 13.79
CA ASP A 113 -4.51 4.90 13.46
C ASP A 113 -3.95 5.89 12.44
N CYS A 114 -3.94 5.46 11.19
CA CYS A 114 -3.52 6.25 10.04
C CYS A 114 -4.10 5.64 8.76
N PRO A 115 -4.11 6.39 7.64
CA PRO A 115 -4.55 5.91 6.34
C PRO A 115 -3.77 4.71 5.81
N HIS A 116 -4.24 4.16 4.68
CA HIS A 116 -3.75 2.93 4.08
C HIS A 116 -2.22 2.87 3.86
N TYR A 117 -1.60 3.97 3.45
CA TYR A 117 -0.14 4.04 3.26
C TYR A 117 0.58 4.30 4.58
N VAL A 118 0.58 3.31 5.47
CA VAL A 118 1.10 3.42 6.86
C VAL A 118 2.53 3.96 6.94
N HIS A 119 3.38 3.67 5.95
CA HIS A 119 4.77 4.11 5.91
C HIS A 119 4.93 5.63 5.75
N ASP A 120 3.97 6.31 5.12
CA ASP A 120 3.99 7.78 4.98
C ASP A 120 3.69 8.48 6.30
N TYR A 121 2.97 7.82 7.20
CA TYR A 121 2.48 8.41 8.44
C TYR A 121 3.23 7.92 9.69
N LYS A 122 3.62 6.65 9.73
CA LYS A 122 4.10 5.97 10.95
C LYS A 122 5.45 5.27 10.77
N TYR A 123 6.29 5.70 9.83
CA TYR A 123 7.56 5.04 9.50
C TYR A 123 8.51 4.86 10.69
N ARG A 124 8.52 5.79 11.67
CA ARG A 124 9.36 5.69 12.86
C ARG A 124 8.89 4.56 13.77
N THR A 125 7.60 4.54 14.09
CA THR A 125 6.97 3.47 14.89
C THR A 125 7.18 2.11 14.21
N ILE A 126 6.91 2.03 12.91
CA ILE A 126 7.12 0.79 12.12
C ILE A 126 8.57 0.32 12.22
N ARG A 127 9.54 1.23 12.09
CA ARG A 127 10.96 0.89 12.23
C ARG A 127 11.29 0.32 13.62
N GLU A 128 10.82 0.96 14.67
CA GLU A 128 11.06 0.54 16.06
C GLU A 128 10.46 -0.84 16.32
N ASP A 129 9.22 -1.07 15.92
CA ASP A 129 8.52 -2.34 16.09
C ASP A 129 9.15 -3.47 15.27
N ILE A 130 9.64 -3.19 14.06
CA ILE A 130 10.39 -4.17 13.25
C ILE A 130 11.68 -4.56 13.97
N LEU A 131 12.44 -3.61 14.49
CA LEU A 131 13.69 -3.90 15.21
C LEU A 131 13.42 -4.75 16.46
N ALA A 132 12.38 -4.40 17.24
CA ALA A 132 11.97 -5.19 18.40
C ALA A 132 11.56 -6.61 18.00
N PHE A 133 10.76 -6.75 16.95
CA PHE A 133 10.33 -8.06 16.45
C PHE A 133 11.50 -8.95 16.01
N LEU A 134 12.50 -8.38 15.35
CA LEU A 134 13.69 -9.12 14.90
C LEU A 134 14.57 -9.53 16.08
N SER A 135 14.75 -8.65 17.09
CA SER A 135 15.53 -8.96 18.29
C SER A 135 14.93 -10.09 19.14
N ASP A 136 13.61 -10.28 19.09
CA ASP A 136 12.94 -11.41 19.75
C ASP A 136 13.20 -12.78 19.08
N LYS A 137 13.88 -12.79 17.92
CA LYS A 137 14.14 -13.99 17.13
C LYS A 137 15.59 -14.47 17.18
N GLU A 138 16.48 -13.65 17.79
CA GLU A 138 17.88 -14.02 18.05
C GLU A 138 18.00 -14.80 19.37
#